data_23a60047c9d342661579be9827f4fbd9
#
_entry.id   23a60047c9d342661579be9827f4fbd9
#
_cell.length_a   1.000
_cell.length_b   1.000
_cell.length_c   1.000
_cell.angle_alpha   90.00
_cell.angle_beta   90.00
_cell.angle_gamma   90.00
#
_symmetry.space_group_name_H-M   'P 1'
#
loop_
_entity.id
_entity.type
_entity.pdbx_description
1 polymer ?
#
loop_
_entity_poly.entity_id
_entity_poly.type
_entity_poly.pdbx_seq_one_letter_code
_entity_poly.pdbx_strand_id
1 'polypeptide(L)'
;MSHVITCPSGLAGRIRGMKVREERILADRKLAKSGGQVDELLGACWQETLDPGPYDFGDKLIDWGAVLQGDRFYALLQVRALTYGPEYAFALGCQNDGCRARFEWELNLGDLPVRPLSEESRAAFVNGNRFETTLPDAGVRVWFRLFTGTDERRLPQLRRSAGERILSAMLGWRVLEVEGVGDKDKRRFLEDLSMRDADFLVDEFDRVDCGVDTAIEVECPECFTAQEVELPFDRGFFLPGKGRMARRRDRSSSSPS
;
A
#
# COMPACT_ATOMS: atom_id res chain seq x y z
N MET A 1 -18.01 12.46 12.08
CA MET A 1 -18.77 12.39 10.82
C MET A 1 -18.34 11.10 10.14
N SER A 2 -19.26 10.41 9.45
CA SER A 2 -18.98 9.25 8.62
C SER A 2 -18.93 9.67 7.17
N HIS A 3 -18.14 8.99 6.36
CA HIS A 3 -17.94 9.28 4.93
C HIS A 3 -18.05 7.99 4.13
N VAL A 4 -18.63 8.05 2.94
CA VAL A 4 -18.69 6.90 2.02
C VAL A 4 -17.45 6.96 1.13
N ILE A 5 -16.76 5.83 1.01
CA ILE A 5 -15.62 5.66 0.11
C ILE A 5 -15.86 4.49 -0.83
N THR A 6 -15.22 4.54 -1.99
CA THR A 6 -15.10 3.41 -2.91
C THR A 6 -13.62 3.14 -3.13
N CYS A 7 -13.17 1.97 -2.72
CA CYS A 7 -11.79 1.52 -2.88
C CYS A 7 -11.46 1.20 -4.36
N PRO A 8 -10.18 1.11 -4.74
CA PRO A 8 -9.75 0.85 -6.12
C PRO A 8 -10.36 -0.41 -6.77
N SER A 9 -10.63 -1.46 -5.99
CA SER A 9 -11.29 -2.68 -6.51
C SER A 9 -12.80 -2.55 -6.70
N GLY A 10 -13.42 -1.49 -6.17
CA GLY A 10 -14.87 -1.30 -6.11
C GLY A 10 -15.50 -1.64 -4.76
N LEU A 11 -14.73 -2.12 -3.77
CA LEU A 11 -15.23 -2.26 -2.40
C LEU A 11 -15.67 -0.89 -1.88
N ALA A 12 -16.96 -0.74 -1.57
CA ALA A 12 -17.51 0.51 -1.07
C ALA A 12 -18.09 0.37 0.32
N GLY A 13 -17.91 1.38 1.15
CA GLY A 13 -18.42 1.37 2.49
C GLY A 13 -18.38 2.72 3.19
N ARG A 14 -18.96 2.74 4.36
CA ARG A 14 -19.00 3.89 5.24
C ARG A 14 -17.89 3.79 6.27
N ILE A 15 -17.04 4.81 6.30
CA ILE A 15 -15.92 4.88 7.24
C ILE A 15 -16.03 6.12 8.15
N ARG A 16 -15.27 6.13 9.22
CA ARG A 16 -15.06 7.28 10.10
C ARG A 16 -13.58 7.50 10.40
N GLY A 17 -13.24 8.70 10.80
CA GLY A 17 -11.92 8.98 11.38
C GLY A 17 -11.67 8.24 12.69
N MET A 18 -10.41 8.13 13.08
CA MET A 18 -9.97 7.58 14.36
C MET A 18 -10.50 8.43 15.54
N LYS A 19 -10.72 7.77 16.67
CA LYS A 19 -10.97 8.37 17.97
C LYS A 19 -9.81 8.04 18.90
N VAL A 20 -9.73 8.68 20.05
CA VAL A 20 -8.67 8.42 21.05
C VAL A 20 -8.54 6.93 21.41
N ARG A 21 -9.64 6.20 21.41
CA ARG A 21 -9.63 4.75 21.71
C ARG A 21 -8.83 3.91 20.71
N GLU A 22 -8.68 4.33 19.44
CA GLU A 22 -7.88 3.62 18.43
C GLU A 22 -6.37 3.85 18.62
N GLU A 23 -5.96 4.84 19.43
CA GLU A 23 -4.53 5.02 19.79
C GLU A 23 -3.92 3.75 20.40
N ARG A 24 -4.72 3.00 21.18
CA ARG A 24 -4.28 1.73 21.77
C ARG A 24 -3.89 0.69 20.72
N ILE A 25 -4.58 0.65 19.57
CA ILE A 25 -4.27 -0.26 18.46
C ILE A 25 -2.89 0.09 17.90
N LEU A 26 -2.63 1.38 17.66
CA LEU A 26 -1.36 1.87 17.15
C LEU A 26 -0.21 1.75 18.15
N ALA A 27 -0.50 1.69 19.44
CA ALA A 27 0.48 1.51 20.51
C ALA A 27 0.77 0.03 20.84
N ASP A 28 -0.07 -0.90 20.37
CA ASP A 28 0.05 -2.32 20.70
C ASP A 28 1.22 -2.97 19.95
N ARG A 29 2.26 -3.32 20.72
CA ARG A 29 3.48 -3.96 20.19
C ARG A 29 3.24 -5.40 19.70
N LYS A 30 2.21 -6.10 20.21
CA LYS A 30 1.90 -7.47 19.77
C LYS A 30 1.25 -7.42 18.40
N LEU A 31 0.28 -6.52 18.22
CA LEU A 31 -0.35 -6.26 16.91
C LEU A 31 0.68 -5.79 15.89
N ALA A 32 1.61 -4.89 16.26
CA ALA A 32 2.69 -4.45 15.38
C ALA A 32 3.60 -5.61 14.91
N LYS A 33 3.93 -6.51 15.83
CA LYS A 33 4.78 -7.68 15.52
C LYS A 33 4.07 -8.73 14.65
N SER A 34 2.75 -8.91 14.84
CA SER A 34 1.94 -9.85 14.07
C SER A 34 1.46 -9.27 12.73
N GLY A 35 1.64 -7.95 12.50
CA GLY A 35 1.10 -7.27 11.32
C GLY A 35 -0.41 -7.01 11.39
N GLY A 36 -1.08 -7.30 12.52
CA GLY A 36 -2.53 -7.16 12.68
C GLY A 36 -3.02 -5.74 12.95
N GLN A 37 -2.12 -4.76 13.13
CA GLN A 37 -2.53 -3.38 13.45
C GLN A 37 -3.44 -2.76 12.39
N VAL A 38 -3.16 -3.02 11.11
CA VAL A 38 -3.93 -2.47 9.99
C VAL A 38 -5.33 -3.05 9.99
N ASP A 39 -5.48 -4.36 10.19
CA ASP A 39 -6.77 -5.04 10.23
C ASP A 39 -7.65 -4.50 11.37
N GLU A 40 -7.08 -4.39 12.57
CA GLU A 40 -7.79 -3.87 13.73
C GLU A 40 -8.20 -2.40 13.56
N LEU A 41 -7.33 -1.59 12.97
CA LEU A 41 -7.61 -0.18 12.71
C LEU A 41 -8.71 0.00 11.67
N LEU A 42 -8.61 -0.72 10.54
CA LEU A 42 -9.63 -0.70 9.50
C LEU A 42 -10.96 -1.22 10.04
N GLY A 43 -10.96 -2.36 10.75
CA GLY A 43 -12.16 -2.91 11.38
C GLY A 43 -12.81 -1.95 12.39
N ALA A 44 -12.01 -1.19 13.14
CA ALA A 44 -12.54 -0.19 14.09
C ALA A 44 -13.12 1.05 13.39
N CYS A 45 -12.61 1.43 12.21
CA CYS A 45 -13.03 2.63 11.50
C CYS A 45 -14.05 2.36 10.39
N TRP A 46 -14.15 1.16 9.87
CA TRP A 46 -15.19 0.74 8.92
C TRP A 46 -16.50 0.48 9.64
N GLN A 47 -17.57 1.12 9.20
CA GLN A 47 -18.87 1.08 9.87
C GLN A 47 -19.88 0.21 9.17
N GLU A 48 -19.87 0.20 7.84
CA GLU A 48 -20.86 -0.47 7.01
C GLU A 48 -20.26 -0.76 5.63
N THR A 49 -20.51 -1.95 5.10
CA THR A 49 -20.19 -2.30 3.71
C THR A 49 -21.42 -2.03 2.86
N LEU A 50 -21.27 -1.20 1.84
CA LEU A 50 -22.33 -0.83 0.89
C LEU A 50 -22.28 -1.68 -0.38
N ASP A 51 -21.04 -1.97 -0.84
CA ASP A 51 -20.78 -2.85 -1.96
C ASP A 51 -19.52 -3.67 -1.64
N PRO A 52 -19.57 -5.01 -1.62
CA PRO A 52 -18.39 -5.83 -1.36
C PRO A 52 -17.37 -5.83 -2.50
N GLY A 53 -17.68 -5.26 -3.66
CA GLY A 53 -16.78 -5.25 -4.81
C GLY A 53 -16.50 -6.68 -5.32
N PRO A 54 -15.21 -7.08 -5.48
CA PRO A 54 -14.84 -8.42 -5.93
C PRO A 54 -14.75 -9.46 -4.81
N TYR A 55 -15.13 -9.09 -3.57
CA TYR A 55 -14.98 -9.96 -2.39
C TYR A 55 -16.29 -10.65 -2.05
N ASP A 56 -16.17 -11.89 -1.59
CA ASP A 56 -17.28 -12.65 -0.98
C ASP A 56 -17.06 -12.75 0.53
N PHE A 57 -17.72 -11.88 1.29
CA PHE A 57 -17.70 -11.92 2.75
C PHE A 57 -18.89 -12.72 3.32
N GLY A 58 -19.86 -13.11 2.47
CA GLY A 58 -21.15 -13.66 2.91
C GLY A 58 -21.86 -12.67 3.85
N ASP A 59 -22.50 -13.20 4.89
CA ASP A 59 -23.18 -12.39 5.93
C ASP A 59 -22.20 -11.94 7.05
N LYS A 60 -20.91 -12.06 6.85
CA LYS A 60 -19.88 -11.79 7.85
C LYS A 60 -19.33 -10.37 7.72
N LEU A 61 -18.70 -9.91 8.79
CA LEU A 61 -17.86 -8.71 8.75
C LEU A 61 -16.72 -8.91 7.74
N ILE A 62 -16.20 -7.80 7.20
CA ILE A 62 -15.05 -7.82 6.28
C ILE A 62 -13.89 -8.60 6.90
N ASP A 63 -13.42 -9.61 6.19
CA ASP A 63 -12.11 -10.22 6.44
C ASP A 63 -11.02 -9.39 5.77
N TRP A 64 -10.45 -8.45 6.52
CA TRP A 64 -9.36 -7.60 6.03
C TRP A 64 -8.14 -8.38 5.57
N GLY A 65 -7.97 -9.63 6.02
CA GLY A 65 -6.93 -10.52 5.52
C GLY A 65 -7.13 -10.95 4.06
N ALA A 66 -8.38 -11.02 3.59
CA ALA A 66 -8.73 -11.37 2.21
C ALA A 66 -8.77 -10.17 1.26
N VAL A 67 -8.79 -8.93 1.80
CA VAL A 67 -8.86 -7.70 1.01
C VAL A 67 -7.51 -7.39 0.37
N LEU A 68 -7.52 -6.96 -0.90
CA LEU A 68 -6.32 -6.54 -1.64
C LEU A 68 -5.55 -5.44 -0.91
N GLN A 69 -4.23 -5.49 -1.01
CA GLN A 69 -3.34 -4.53 -0.36
C GLN A 69 -3.64 -3.09 -0.79
N GLY A 70 -3.94 -2.87 -2.08
CA GLY A 70 -4.28 -1.56 -2.61
C GLY A 70 -5.54 -0.95 -1.99
N ASP A 71 -6.59 -1.75 -1.78
CA ASP A 71 -7.82 -1.29 -1.11
C ASP A 71 -7.60 -0.95 0.36
N ARG A 72 -6.85 -1.81 1.05
CA ARG A 72 -6.49 -1.60 2.46
C ARG A 72 -5.73 -0.31 2.66
N PHE A 73 -4.75 -0.09 1.78
CA PHE A 73 -3.95 1.11 1.81
C PHE A 73 -4.79 2.37 1.51
N TYR A 74 -5.63 2.32 0.47
CA TYR A 74 -6.55 3.41 0.16
C TYR A 74 -7.48 3.72 1.34
N ALA A 75 -8.09 2.70 1.96
CA ALA A 75 -8.95 2.88 3.13
C ALA A 75 -8.19 3.51 4.31
N LEU A 76 -6.93 3.14 4.55
CA LEU A 76 -6.08 3.76 5.57
C LEU A 76 -5.82 5.25 5.29
N LEU A 77 -5.53 5.62 4.04
CA LEU A 77 -5.37 7.01 3.63
C LEU A 77 -6.64 7.82 3.92
N GLN A 78 -7.81 7.26 3.59
CA GLN A 78 -9.10 7.91 3.84
C GLN A 78 -9.40 8.04 5.34
N VAL A 79 -9.14 7.01 6.15
CA VAL A 79 -9.26 7.08 7.62
C VAL A 79 -8.35 8.17 8.19
N ARG A 80 -7.11 8.27 7.70
CA ARG A 80 -6.15 9.30 8.10
C ARG A 80 -6.65 10.70 7.70
N ALA A 81 -7.12 10.88 6.47
CA ALA A 81 -7.64 12.15 5.97
C ALA A 81 -8.87 12.61 6.77
N LEU A 82 -9.77 11.69 7.12
CA LEU A 82 -10.93 12.01 7.97
C LEU A 82 -10.56 12.34 9.43
N THR A 83 -9.41 11.87 9.89
CA THR A 83 -8.95 12.10 11.28
C THR A 83 -8.24 13.43 11.43
N TYR A 84 -7.35 13.77 10.52
CA TYR A 84 -6.45 14.92 10.64
C TYR A 84 -6.57 15.91 9.48
N GLY A 85 -7.42 15.63 8.49
CA GLY A 85 -7.52 16.35 7.23
C GLY A 85 -6.60 15.76 6.15
N PRO A 86 -6.83 16.14 4.89
CA PRO A 86 -6.12 15.54 3.75
C PRO A 86 -4.68 16.02 3.63
N GLU A 87 -4.31 17.18 4.21
CA GLU A 87 -2.95 17.70 4.13
C GLU A 87 -1.99 16.81 4.94
N TYR A 88 -0.86 16.46 4.33
CA TYR A 88 0.20 15.71 4.96
C TYR A 88 1.56 16.36 4.71
N ALA A 89 2.25 16.70 5.79
CA ALA A 89 3.58 17.28 5.75
C ALA A 89 4.61 16.31 6.32
N PHE A 90 5.76 16.17 5.67
CA PHE A 90 6.87 15.32 6.10
C PHE A 90 8.22 15.94 5.72
N ALA A 91 9.28 15.52 6.41
CA ALA A 91 10.61 16.02 6.16
C ALA A 91 11.35 15.12 5.16
N LEU A 92 12.04 15.76 4.22
CA LEU A 92 12.86 15.11 3.20
C LEU A 92 14.30 15.62 3.25
N GLY A 93 15.21 14.76 2.75
CA GLY A 93 16.57 15.15 2.40
C GLY A 93 16.70 15.31 0.88
N CYS A 94 17.46 16.30 0.44
CA CYS A 94 17.84 16.41 -0.95
C CYS A 94 18.75 15.26 -1.35
N GLN A 95 18.43 14.58 -2.47
CA GLN A 95 19.22 13.46 -3.01
C GLN A 95 20.46 13.93 -3.81
N ASN A 96 20.59 15.26 -4.07
CA ASN A 96 21.77 15.82 -4.70
C ASN A 96 22.90 15.88 -3.68
N ASP A 97 23.96 15.12 -3.92
CA ASP A 97 25.15 15.03 -3.05
C ASP A 97 25.81 16.39 -2.78
N GLY A 98 25.72 17.33 -3.73
CA GLY A 98 26.25 18.67 -3.59
C GLY A 98 25.44 19.60 -2.71
N CYS A 99 24.16 19.27 -2.44
CA CYS A 99 23.23 20.13 -1.69
C CYS A 99 23.01 19.63 -0.27
N ARG A 100 22.54 18.38 -0.11
CA ARG A 100 22.20 17.74 1.18
C ARG A 100 21.26 18.53 2.08
N ALA A 101 20.46 19.44 1.53
CA ALA A 101 19.49 20.22 2.26
C ALA A 101 18.41 19.33 2.87
N ARG A 102 17.85 19.76 4.00
CA ARG A 102 16.65 19.13 4.60
C ARG A 102 15.52 20.14 4.54
N PHE A 103 14.37 19.71 4.03
CA PHE A 103 13.20 20.56 3.88
C PHE A 103 11.92 19.81 4.22
N GLU A 104 10.85 20.54 4.46
CA GLU A 104 9.51 20.01 4.71
C GLU A 104 8.70 20.09 3.40
N TRP A 105 8.05 18.98 3.04
CA TRP A 105 7.15 18.91 1.90
C TRP A 105 5.74 18.68 2.39
N GLU A 106 4.77 19.34 1.76
CA GLU A 106 3.35 19.20 2.09
C GLU A 106 2.58 18.84 0.82
N LEU A 107 1.72 17.85 0.94
CA LEU A 107 0.83 17.42 -0.14
C LEU A 107 -0.58 17.15 0.38
N ASN A 108 -1.54 17.15 -0.53
CA ASN A 108 -2.90 16.70 -0.26
C ASN A 108 -3.01 15.21 -0.60
N LEU A 109 -3.34 14.37 0.39
CA LEU A 109 -3.51 12.91 0.18
C LEU A 109 -4.60 12.57 -0.82
N GLY A 110 -5.56 13.47 -1.06
CA GLY A 110 -6.62 13.30 -2.05
C GLY A 110 -6.14 13.49 -3.50
N ASP A 111 -4.96 14.09 -3.71
CA ASP A 111 -4.39 14.32 -5.04
C ASP A 111 -3.51 13.14 -5.51
N LEU A 112 -3.26 12.17 -4.64
CA LEU A 112 -2.50 10.96 -5.01
C LEU A 112 -3.24 10.18 -6.10
N PRO A 113 -2.56 9.77 -7.18
CA PRO A 113 -3.17 8.99 -8.24
C PRO A 113 -3.71 7.65 -7.72
N VAL A 114 -4.94 7.34 -8.09
CA VAL A 114 -5.60 6.07 -7.74
C VAL A 114 -5.75 5.24 -9.01
N ARG A 115 -5.19 4.04 -9.00
CA ARG A 115 -5.33 3.07 -10.10
C ARG A 115 -6.42 2.06 -9.75
N PRO A 116 -7.54 2.04 -10.47
CA PRO A 116 -8.62 1.09 -10.24
C PRO A 116 -8.23 -0.32 -10.70
N LEU A 117 -8.85 -1.34 -10.11
CA LEU A 117 -8.75 -2.72 -10.59
C LEU A 117 -9.48 -2.84 -11.93
N SER A 118 -8.77 -3.27 -12.99
CA SER A 118 -9.40 -3.46 -14.29
C SER A 118 -10.45 -4.58 -14.25
N GLU A 119 -11.38 -4.59 -15.21
CA GLU A 119 -12.40 -5.65 -15.33
C GLU A 119 -11.75 -7.03 -15.50
N GLU A 120 -10.66 -7.11 -16.29
CA GLU A 120 -9.89 -8.34 -16.48
C GLU A 120 -9.26 -8.81 -15.17
N SER A 121 -8.61 -7.90 -14.45
CA SER A 121 -7.99 -8.20 -13.16
C SER A 121 -9.03 -8.59 -12.11
N ARG A 122 -10.21 -7.95 -12.12
CA ARG A 122 -11.33 -8.31 -11.25
C ARG A 122 -11.79 -9.74 -11.52
N ALA A 123 -11.98 -10.12 -12.79
CA ALA A 123 -12.39 -11.47 -13.16
C ALA A 123 -11.36 -12.52 -12.73
N ALA A 124 -10.07 -12.27 -12.95
CA ALA A 124 -8.99 -13.15 -12.53
C ALA A 124 -8.89 -13.28 -11.00
N PHE A 125 -9.10 -12.17 -10.26
CA PHE A 125 -9.11 -12.16 -8.80
C PHE A 125 -10.27 -13.00 -8.24
N VAL A 126 -11.49 -12.81 -8.73
CA VAL A 126 -12.69 -13.57 -8.32
C VAL A 126 -12.54 -15.06 -8.63
N ASN A 127 -11.90 -15.39 -9.76
CA ASN A 127 -11.62 -16.78 -10.16
C ASN A 127 -10.38 -17.39 -9.46
N GLY A 128 -10.11 -17.00 -8.23
CA GLY A 128 -9.09 -17.59 -7.38
C GLY A 128 -7.79 -16.82 -7.27
N ASN A 129 -7.80 -15.52 -7.59
CA ASN A 129 -6.61 -14.65 -7.52
C ASN A 129 -5.42 -15.25 -8.27
N ARG A 130 -5.64 -15.60 -9.53
CA ARG A 130 -4.67 -16.29 -10.38
C ARG A 130 -4.55 -15.57 -11.72
N PHE A 131 -3.39 -15.01 -11.98
CA PHE A 131 -3.02 -14.28 -13.19
C PHE A 131 -2.00 -15.09 -13.97
N GLU A 132 -1.94 -14.92 -15.28
CA GLU A 132 -1.03 -15.65 -16.16
C GLU A 132 -0.25 -14.65 -17.02
N THR A 133 1.04 -14.95 -17.22
CA THR A 133 1.88 -14.27 -18.21
C THR A 133 2.93 -15.21 -18.76
N THR A 134 3.62 -14.82 -19.85
CA THR A 134 4.70 -15.60 -20.46
C THR A 134 6.00 -14.81 -20.38
N LEU A 135 7.03 -15.40 -19.79
CA LEU A 135 8.36 -14.78 -19.65
C LEU A 135 9.02 -14.55 -21.02
N PRO A 136 9.54 -13.35 -21.29
CA PRO A 136 10.09 -13.05 -22.62
C PRO A 136 11.38 -13.80 -22.97
N ASP A 137 12.27 -14.06 -22.02
CA ASP A 137 13.54 -14.77 -22.26
C ASP A 137 13.40 -16.29 -22.06
N ALA A 138 12.80 -16.72 -20.97
CA ALA A 138 12.62 -18.13 -20.67
C ALA A 138 11.53 -18.78 -21.54
N GLY A 139 10.58 -18.03 -22.11
CA GLY A 139 9.52 -18.49 -22.99
C GLY A 139 8.49 -19.40 -22.29
N VAL A 140 8.44 -19.46 -20.97
CA VAL A 140 7.54 -20.28 -20.16
C VAL A 140 6.41 -19.47 -19.57
N ARG A 141 5.24 -20.12 -19.38
CA ARG A 141 4.13 -19.48 -18.67
C ARG A 141 4.33 -19.50 -17.18
N VAL A 142 3.92 -18.41 -16.54
CA VAL A 142 3.99 -18.22 -15.09
C VAL A 142 2.62 -17.79 -14.58
N TRP A 143 2.16 -18.42 -13.50
CA TRP A 143 0.96 -18.00 -12.78
C TRP A 143 1.35 -17.32 -11.48
N PHE A 144 0.72 -16.17 -11.22
CA PHE A 144 0.99 -15.36 -10.05
C PHE A 144 -0.31 -14.83 -9.45
N ARG A 145 -0.21 -14.14 -8.31
CA ARG A 145 -1.35 -13.61 -7.58
C ARG A 145 -1.09 -12.19 -7.05
N LEU A 146 -2.16 -11.47 -6.79
CA LEU A 146 -2.14 -10.21 -6.07
C LEU A 146 -1.98 -10.41 -4.56
N PHE A 147 -1.36 -9.45 -3.90
CA PHE A 147 -1.22 -9.47 -2.46
C PHE A 147 -2.48 -9.02 -1.74
N THR A 148 -2.77 -9.70 -0.63
CA THR A 148 -3.87 -9.41 0.28
C THR A 148 -3.33 -9.02 1.65
N GLY A 149 -4.22 -8.66 2.57
CA GLY A 149 -3.84 -8.35 3.95
C GLY A 149 -3.14 -9.51 4.67
N THR A 150 -3.45 -10.75 4.30
CA THR A 150 -2.74 -11.93 4.85
C THR A 150 -1.27 -11.93 4.46
N ASP A 151 -0.96 -11.49 3.26
CA ASP A 151 0.44 -11.37 2.79
C ASP A 151 1.13 -10.19 3.45
N GLU A 152 0.45 -9.06 3.55
CA GLU A 152 0.97 -7.86 4.22
C GLU A 152 1.43 -8.15 5.65
N ARG A 153 0.67 -8.94 6.41
CA ARG A 153 1.07 -9.39 7.76
C ARG A 153 2.39 -10.15 7.80
N ARG A 154 2.77 -10.82 6.72
CA ARG A 154 4.00 -11.62 6.60
C ARG A 154 5.20 -10.82 6.07
N LEU A 155 4.97 -9.67 5.44
CA LEU A 155 6.05 -8.83 4.87
C LEU A 155 7.19 -8.51 5.86
N PRO A 156 6.95 -8.16 7.13
CA PRO A 156 8.04 -7.89 8.08
C PRO A 156 8.93 -9.10 8.35
N GLN A 157 8.38 -10.31 8.30
CA GLN A 157 9.15 -11.55 8.45
C GLN A 157 9.94 -11.84 7.18
N LEU A 158 9.32 -11.66 6.01
CA LEU A 158 9.97 -11.84 4.73
C LEU A 158 11.19 -10.92 4.59
N ARG A 159 11.04 -9.62 4.84
CA ARG A 159 12.13 -8.64 4.78
C ARG A 159 13.30 -9.03 5.69
N ARG A 160 13.02 -9.54 6.88
CA ARG A 160 14.07 -9.99 7.81
C ARG A 160 14.79 -11.24 7.33
N SER A 161 14.07 -12.19 6.72
CA SER A 161 14.64 -13.45 6.25
C SER A 161 15.32 -13.33 4.88
N ALA A 162 14.84 -12.42 4.04
CA ALA A 162 15.37 -12.20 2.69
C ALA A 162 16.72 -11.47 2.69
N GLY A 163 16.95 -10.57 3.66
CA GLY A 163 18.14 -9.72 3.67
C GLY A 163 18.22 -8.91 2.37
N GLU A 164 19.34 -9.01 1.66
CA GLU A 164 19.56 -8.33 0.38
C GLU A 164 18.82 -8.97 -0.82
N ARG A 165 18.24 -10.18 -0.65
CA ARG A 165 17.53 -10.93 -1.71
C ARG A 165 16.04 -10.63 -1.73
N ILE A 166 15.65 -9.36 -1.64
CA ILE A 166 14.25 -8.96 -1.55
C ILE A 166 13.49 -9.32 -2.81
N LEU A 167 14.07 -9.12 -4.01
CA LEU A 167 13.44 -9.41 -5.29
C LEU A 167 13.07 -10.90 -5.41
N SER A 168 14.03 -11.81 -5.25
CA SER A 168 13.76 -13.26 -5.36
C SER A 168 12.77 -13.75 -4.29
N ALA A 169 12.77 -13.15 -3.11
CA ALA A 169 11.79 -13.48 -2.07
C ALA A 169 10.39 -13.00 -2.46
N MET A 170 10.25 -11.81 -3.04
CA MET A 170 8.99 -11.25 -3.51
C MET A 170 8.43 -12.07 -4.69
N LEU A 171 9.26 -12.41 -5.67
CA LEU A 171 8.88 -13.29 -6.79
C LEU A 171 8.38 -14.63 -6.26
N GLY A 172 9.12 -15.27 -5.34
CA GLY A 172 8.74 -16.54 -4.73
C GLY A 172 7.42 -16.51 -3.97
N TRP A 173 6.96 -15.33 -3.54
CA TRP A 173 5.69 -15.16 -2.84
C TRP A 173 4.52 -14.90 -3.76
N ARG A 174 4.74 -14.15 -4.85
CA ARG A 174 3.70 -13.84 -5.84
C ARG A 174 3.50 -14.96 -6.85
N VAL A 175 4.57 -15.65 -7.26
CA VAL A 175 4.51 -16.73 -8.25
C VAL A 175 3.93 -18.00 -7.62
N LEU A 176 2.78 -18.42 -8.14
CA LEU A 176 2.09 -19.65 -7.74
C LEU A 176 2.70 -20.88 -8.41
N GLU A 177 2.91 -20.80 -9.73
CA GLU A 177 3.31 -21.91 -10.59
C GLU A 177 4.15 -21.42 -11.76
N VAL A 178 5.03 -22.27 -12.25
CA VAL A 178 5.80 -22.09 -13.48
C VAL A 178 5.62 -23.31 -14.34
N GLU A 179 5.30 -23.13 -15.62
CA GLU A 179 5.07 -24.24 -16.57
C GLU A 179 6.30 -25.16 -16.66
N GLY A 180 6.06 -26.45 -16.48
CA GLY A 180 7.14 -27.46 -16.55
C GLY A 180 8.09 -27.50 -15.36
N VAL A 181 7.89 -26.66 -14.33
CA VAL A 181 8.74 -26.61 -13.14
C VAL A 181 7.97 -27.11 -11.91
N GLY A 182 8.49 -28.12 -11.24
CA GLY A 182 7.88 -28.66 -10.02
C GLY A 182 8.04 -27.70 -8.82
N ASP A 183 7.14 -27.81 -7.82
CA ASP A 183 7.15 -26.92 -6.63
C ASP A 183 8.50 -26.88 -5.89
N LYS A 184 9.23 -27.99 -5.86
CA LYS A 184 10.55 -28.10 -5.19
C LYS A 184 11.63 -27.29 -5.91
N ASP A 185 11.51 -27.18 -7.24
CA ASP A 185 12.49 -26.52 -8.11
C ASP A 185 12.10 -25.07 -8.41
N LYS A 186 10.85 -24.68 -8.14
CA LYS A 186 10.34 -23.34 -8.41
C LYS A 186 11.21 -22.23 -7.82
N ARG A 187 11.64 -22.37 -6.58
CA ARG A 187 12.49 -21.37 -5.93
C ARG A 187 13.82 -21.20 -6.68
N ARG A 188 14.46 -22.32 -7.03
CA ARG A 188 15.72 -22.28 -7.78
C ARG A 188 15.53 -21.66 -9.16
N PHE A 189 14.46 -22.05 -9.86
CA PHE A 189 14.10 -21.44 -11.14
C PHE A 189 13.98 -19.91 -11.05
N LEU A 190 13.26 -19.39 -10.02
CA LEU A 190 13.08 -17.95 -9.82
C LEU A 190 14.38 -17.23 -9.42
N GLU A 191 15.29 -17.91 -8.72
CA GLU A 191 16.63 -17.38 -8.39
C GLU A 191 17.55 -17.36 -9.62
N ASP A 192 17.34 -18.24 -10.61
CA ASP A 192 18.10 -18.37 -11.85
C ASP A 192 17.51 -17.57 -13.04
N LEU A 193 16.40 -16.82 -12.84
CA LEU A 193 15.82 -15.98 -13.89
C LEU A 193 16.78 -14.91 -14.38
N SER A 194 16.69 -14.56 -15.66
CA SER A 194 17.32 -13.34 -16.16
C SER A 194 16.73 -12.13 -15.44
N MET A 195 17.52 -11.07 -15.26
CA MET A 195 17.00 -9.82 -14.69
C MET A 195 15.87 -9.25 -15.54
N ARG A 196 15.91 -9.43 -16.86
CA ARG A 196 14.85 -9.02 -17.78
C ARG A 196 13.52 -9.73 -17.52
N ASP A 197 13.54 -11.05 -17.29
CA ASP A 197 12.33 -11.80 -16.92
C ASP A 197 11.83 -11.40 -15.52
N ALA A 198 12.75 -11.14 -14.59
CA ALA A 198 12.39 -10.70 -13.24
C ALA A 198 11.74 -9.31 -13.24
N ASP A 199 12.32 -8.35 -13.97
CA ASP A 199 11.76 -6.99 -14.13
C ASP A 199 10.39 -7.06 -14.83
N PHE A 200 10.30 -7.85 -15.91
CA PHE A 200 9.03 -8.08 -16.61
C PHE A 200 7.94 -8.62 -15.67
N LEU A 201 8.27 -9.57 -14.78
CA LEU A 201 7.30 -10.08 -13.80
C LEU A 201 6.85 -8.99 -12.81
N VAL A 202 7.77 -8.11 -12.39
CA VAL A 202 7.41 -7.00 -11.50
C VAL A 202 6.46 -6.04 -12.21
N ASP A 203 6.75 -5.70 -13.46
CA ASP A 203 5.87 -4.84 -14.28
C ASP A 203 4.50 -5.48 -14.48
N GLU A 204 4.43 -6.80 -14.72
CA GLU A 204 3.16 -7.52 -14.84
C GLU A 204 2.37 -7.55 -13.52
N PHE A 205 3.05 -7.68 -12.39
CA PHE A 205 2.39 -7.57 -11.08
C PHE A 205 1.75 -6.20 -10.89
N ASP A 206 2.47 -5.14 -11.24
CA ASP A 206 1.98 -3.78 -11.10
C ASP A 206 0.89 -3.44 -12.12
N ARG A 207 0.97 -4.00 -13.32
CA ARG A 207 -0.03 -3.80 -14.38
C ARG A 207 -1.41 -4.30 -14.00
N VAL A 208 -1.49 -5.45 -13.33
CA VAL A 208 -2.77 -6.07 -12.95
C VAL A 208 -3.28 -5.67 -11.57
N ASP A 209 -2.43 -5.03 -10.74
CA ASP A 209 -2.77 -4.61 -9.38
C ASP A 209 -3.55 -3.29 -9.37
N CYS A 210 -4.18 -3.00 -8.26
CA CYS A 210 -4.86 -1.74 -7.99
C CYS A 210 -4.27 -1.06 -6.75
N GLY A 211 -4.50 0.22 -6.58
CA GLY A 211 -4.03 0.91 -5.39
C GLY A 211 -3.85 2.40 -5.57
N VAL A 212 -3.02 2.98 -4.74
CA VAL A 212 -2.65 4.39 -4.78
C VAL A 212 -1.17 4.47 -5.11
N ASP A 213 -0.83 5.30 -6.08
CA ASP A 213 0.55 5.61 -6.38
C ASP A 213 1.10 6.53 -5.28
N THR A 214 2.18 6.07 -4.65
CA THR A 214 2.84 6.78 -3.54
C THR A 214 4.15 7.41 -3.93
N ALA A 215 4.61 7.18 -5.15
CA ALA A 215 5.75 7.88 -5.72
C ALA A 215 5.34 9.31 -6.06
N ILE A 216 6.06 10.28 -5.52
CA ILE A 216 5.80 11.70 -5.75
C ILE A 216 7.07 12.40 -6.22
N GLU A 217 6.92 13.28 -7.18
CA GLU A 217 8.01 14.17 -7.61
C GLU A 217 8.04 15.41 -6.72
N VAL A 218 9.21 15.69 -6.16
CA VAL A 218 9.44 16.86 -5.30
C VAL A 218 10.66 17.62 -5.76
N GLU A 219 10.62 18.95 -5.67
CA GLU A 219 11.73 19.83 -6.02
C GLU A 219 12.41 20.36 -4.75
N CYS A 220 13.72 20.26 -4.69
CA CYS A 220 14.49 20.83 -3.58
C CYS A 220 14.44 22.36 -3.62
N PRO A 221 14.03 23.05 -2.55
CA PRO A 221 13.94 24.51 -2.54
C PRO A 221 15.30 25.23 -2.59
N GLU A 222 16.41 24.53 -2.32
CA GLU A 222 17.75 25.13 -2.29
C GLU A 222 18.49 24.99 -3.64
N CYS A 223 18.37 23.83 -4.29
CA CYS A 223 19.14 23.57 -5.54
C CYS A 223 18.26 23.25 -6.75
N PHE A 224 16.95 23.26 -6.59
CA PHE A 224 15.95 23.02 -7.63
C PHE A 224 16.07 21.67 -8.34
N THR A 225 16.77 20.71 -7.72
CA THR A 225 16.82 19.33 -8.25
C THR A 225 15.47 18.65 -7.99
N ALA A 226 14.83 18.18 -9.07
CA ALA A 226 13.68 17.29 -8.99
C ALA A 226 14.14 15.91 -8.54
N GLN A 227 13.40 15.29 -7.66
CA GLN A 227 13.66 13.95 -7.13
C GLN A 227 12.35 13.21 -6.88
N GLU A 228 12.32 11.92 -7.21
CA GLU A 228 11.21 11.05 -6.88
C GLU A 228 11.41 10.46 -5.47
N VAL A 229 10.37 10.49 -4.67
CA VAL A 229 10.38 9.97 -3.31
C VAL A 229 9.10 9.21 -3.01
N GLU A 230 9.24 8.11 -2.29
CA GLU A 230 8.10 7.38 -1.77
C GLU A 230 7.50 8.10 -0.56
N LEU A 231 6.18 8.17 -0.51
CA LEU A 231 5.45 8.75 0.62
C LEU A 231 5.77 7.97 1.90
N PRO A 232 6.30 8.61 2.96
CA PRO A 232 6.66 7.90 4.17
C PRO A 232 5.43 7.50 4.99
N PHE A 233 5.29 6.19 5.26
CA PHE A 233 4.27 5.59 6.11
C PHE A 233 4.87 5.09 7.41
N ASP A 234 5.20 6.02 8.27
CA ASP A 234 5.68 5.73 9.61
C ASP A 234 4.59 5.97 10.68
N ARG A 235 4.98 5.79 11.94
CA ARG A 235 4.07 6.08 13.07
C ARG A 235 3.58 7.54 13.06
N GLY A 236 4.37 8.47 12.53
CA GLY A 236 4.04 9.89 12.44
C GLY A 236 2.92 10.18 11.45
N PHE A 237 2.69 9.28 10.49
CA PHE A 237 1.55 9.36 9.56
C PHE A 237 0.21 9.28 10.31
N PHE A 238 0.06 8.34 11.24
CA PHE A 238 -1.18 8.12 12.01
C PHE A 238 -1.23 8.89 13.33
N LEU A 239 -0.09 9.27 13.90
CA LEU A 239 0.00 10.00 15.16
C LEU A 239 0.93 11.20 14.98
N PRO A 240 0.49 12.26 14.30
CA PRO A 240 1.32 13.44 14.08
C PRO A 240 1.74 14.06 15.40
N GLY A 241 3.05 14.31 15.56
CA GLY A 241 3.62 14.90 16.77
C GLY A 241 3.05 16.28 17.09
N LYS A 242 3.07 16.65 18.35
CA LYS A 242 2.49 17.92 18.89
C LYS A 242 2.94 19.19 18.14
N GLY A 243 4.13 19.22 17.56
CA GLY A 243 4.64 20.36 16.80
C GLY A 243 3.94 20.59 15.45
N ARG A 244 3.45 19.54 14.81
CA ARG A 244 2.71 19.60 13.53
C ARG A 244 1.26 20.09 13.73
N MET A 245 0.63 19.75 14.86
CA MET A 245 -0.71 20.23 15.19
C MET A 245 -0.75 21.74 15.54
N ALA A 246 0.32 22.28 16.11
CA ALA A 246 0.38 23.70 16.48
C ALA A 246 0.44 24.62 15.26
N ARG A 247 1.25 24.28 14.25
CA ARG A 247 1.38 25.07 13.00
C ARG A 247 0.08 25.12 12.18
N ARG A 248 -0.77 24.14 12.31
CA ARG A 248 -2.06 24.06 11.63
C ARG A 248 -3.09 25.04 12.21
N ARG A 249 -3.06 25.28 13.53
CA ARG A 249 -3.92 26.28 14.20
C ARG A 249 -3.59 27.71 13.77
N ASP A 250 -2.32 28.01 13.55
CA ASP A 250 -1.90 29.37 13.17
C ASP A 250 -2.27 29.71 11.70
N ARG A 251 -2.27 28.72 10.79
CA ARG A 251 -2.70 28.94 9.39
C ARG A 251 -4.21 29.10 9.22
N SER A 252 -5.04 28.47 10.07
CA SER A 252 -6.50 28.62 10.03
C SER A 252 -6.98 29.94 10.64
N SER A 253 -6.14 30.66 11.37
CA SER A 253 -6.45 31.97 12.00
C SER A 253 -6.01 33.16 11.16
N SER A 254 -5.34 32.99 10.03
CA SER A 254 -4.80 34.04 9.16
C SER A 254 -5.53 34.21 7.82
N SER A 255 -6.85 33.88 7.73
CA SER A 255 -7.67 34.32 6.61
C SER A 255 -7.99 35.81 6.76
N PRO A 256 -7.59 36.68 5.83
CA PRO A 256 -7.96 38.09 5.89
C PRO A 256 -9.43 38.28 5.52
N SER A 257 -10.06 39.18 6.25
CA SER A 257 -11.41 39.69 6.02
C SER A 257 -11.50 40.43 4.70
#